data_27152171d7db60bb4449aeb4e7b41cf8
#
_entry.id   27152171d7db60bb4449aeb4e7b41cf8
#
_cell.length_a   1.000
_cell.length_b   1.000
_cell.length_c   1.000
_cell.angle_alpha   90.00
_cell.angle_beta   90.00
_cell.angle_gamma   90.00
#
_symmetry.space_group_name_H-M   'P 1'
#
loop_
_entity.id
_entity.type
_entity.pdbx_description
1 polymer ?
#
loop_
_entity_poly.entity_id
_entity_poly.type
_entity_poly.pdbx_seq_one_letter_code
_entity_poly.pdbx_strand_id
1 'polypeptide(L)'
;MLRRNSRAIRQQWQMLDSTQLAHWHERGYLVLPGFKTAEQTAAACARARAIVQAFEPDNTASRFSTRDRSLVADAALLSSAETVRCFFEEEALDEHGALRVPKAQSINKIGHALHDLDDVFMAFSHGPELAELGADLGLLEAQVWQSQVIFKQPQIGGEVGWHKDASLFVTTPHSVTTFWFALEDATPDNGCLWVEPGGHQGLRGVLREQYVCDHAAGTLRMMALDSTPWPDTGTAVPLPVPAGTLVVFHGLLPHYSAPNRSAKSRLAYTLHATDGRAVYAAENWLQRSAGFPAGGLS
;
A
#
# COMPACT_ATOMS: atom_id res chain seq x y z
N MET A 1 18.74 -39.17 -9.60
CA MET A 1 18.06 -39.39 -8.31
C MET A 1 17.97 -38.11 -7.44
N LEU A 2 18.04 -36.89 -8.03
CA LEU A 2 18.10 -35.60 -7.31
C LEU A 2 16.81 -34.73 -7.41
N ARG A 3 15.75 -35.22 -8.05
CA ARG A 3 14.50 -34.45 -8.23
C ARG A 3 13.38 -34.72 -7.20
N ARG A 4 13.54 -35.72 -6.30
CA ARG A 4 12.51 -36.06 -5.30
C ARG A 4 12.62 -35.30 -3.97
N ASN A 5 13.78 -34.70 -3.65
CA ASN A 5 13.97 -33.98 -2.38
C ASN A 5 13.47 -32.53 -2.37
N SER A 6 13.32 -31.88 -3.54
CA SER A 6 12.89 -30.47 -3.58
C SER A 6 11.41 -30.28 -3.26
N ARG A 7 10.55 -31.27 -3.49
CA ARG A 7 9.12 -31.21 -3.17
C ARG A 7 8.83 -31.43 -1.68
N ALA A 8 9.60 -32.30 -1.02
CA ALA A 8 9.44 -32.58 0.41
C ALA A 8 9.96 -31.44 1.29
N ILE A 9 11.00 -30.72 0.85
CA ILE A 9 11.57 -29.56 1.57
C ILE A 9 10.64 -28.35 1.49
N ARG A 10 9.92 -28.15 0.38
CA ARG A 10 8.93 -27.05 0.27
C ARG A 10 7.69 -27.22 1.15
N GLN A 11 7.32 -28.45 1.49
CA GLN A 11 6.13 -28.74 2.30
C GLN A 11 6.32 -28.42 3.79
N GLN A 12 7.56 -28.21 4.25
CA GLN A 12 7.89 -28.00 5.66
C GLN A 12 7.84 -26.52 6.11
N TRP A 13 7.70 -25.57 5.15
CA TRP A 13 7.75 -24.12 5.38
C TRP A 13 6.64 -23.35 4.62
N GLN A 14 5.51 -23.98 4.39
CA GLN A 14 4.40 -23.34 3.71
C GLN A 14 3.43 -22.74 4.74
N MET A 15 3.29 -21.42 4.76
CA MET A 15 2.39 -20.71 5.65
C MET A 15 0.92 -20.83 5.19
N LEU A 16 0.69 -20.79 3.88
CA LEU A 16 -0.64 -20.87 3.28
C LEU A 16 -1.02 -22.31 2.94
N ASP A 17 -2.24 -22.71 3.28
CA ASP A 17 -2.79 -23.98 2.84
C ASP A 17 -3.24 -23.95 1.36
N SER A 18 -3.57 -25.13 0.82
CA SER A 18 -3.98 -25.25 -0.58
C SER A 18 -5.25 -24.47 -0.92
N THR A 19 -6.16 -24.30 0.04
CA THR A 19 -7.41 -23.56 -0.14
C THR A 19 -7.13 -22.06 -0.22
N GLN A 20 -6.25 -21.57 0.65
CA GLN A 20 -5.80 -20.18 0.64
C GLN A 20 -5.06 -19.84 -0.66
N LEU A 21 -4.17 -20.73 -1.12
CA LEU A 21 -3.48 -20.56 -2.40
C LEU A 21 -4.45 -20.57 -3.59
N ALA A 22 -5.44 -21.47 -3.59
CA ALA A 22 -6.47 -21.49 -4.62
C ALA A 22 -7.28 -20.18 -4.61
N HIS A 23 -7.66 -19.69 -3.43
CA HIS A 23 -8.35 -18.42 -3.28
C HIS A 23 -7.50 -17.23 -3.78
N TRP A 24 -6.21 -17.20 -3.43
CA TRP A 24 -5.27 -16.19 -3.95
C TRP A 24 -5.25 -16.18 -5.48
N HIS A 25 -5.07 -17.35 -6.08
CA HIS A 25 -5.04 -17.46 -7.54
C HIS A 25 -6.37 -17.08 -8.19
N GLU A 26 -7.50 -17.49 -7.61
CA GLU A 26 -8.82 -17.22 -8.18
C GLU A 26 -9.29 -15.77 -7.93
N ARG A 27 -9.10 -15.28 -6.72
CA ARG A 27 -9.68 -14.01 -6.27
C ARG A 27 -8.70 -12.84 -6.26
N GLY A 28 -7.39 -13.10 -6.13
CA GLY A 28 -6.33 -12.10 -6.12
C GLY A 28 -6.11 -11.42 -4.78
N TYR A 29 -6.70 -11.91 -3.69
CA TYR A 29 -6.47 -11.41 -2.34
C TYR A 29 -6.67 -12.49 -1.28
N LEU A 30 -6.12 -12.24 -0.08
CA LEU A 30 -6.40 -13.02 1.14
C LEU A 30 -6.68 -12.07 2.30
N VAL A 31 -7.51 -12.52 3.22
CA VAL A 31 -7.77 -11.86 4.51
C VAL A 31 -7.25 -12.79 5.61
N LEU A 32 -6.27 -12.32 6.37
CA LEU A 32 -5.57 -13.08 7.42
C LEU A 32 -5.79 -12.40 8.78
N PRO A 33 -6.88 -12.74 9.50
CA PRO A 33 -7.18 -12.13 10.81
C PRO A 33 -6.11 -12.45 11.85
N GLY A 34 -5.80 -11.49 12.72
CA GLY A 34 -4.86 -11.69 13.82
C GLY A 34 -3.40 -11.91 13.38
N PHE A 35 -3.04 -11.49 12.16
CA PHE A 35 -1.67 -11.60 11.65
C PHE A 35 -0.67 -10.77 12.48
N LYS A 36 -1.11 -9.62 13.00
CA LYS A 36 -0.36 -8.81 13.98
C LYS A 36 -1.10 -8.79 15.30
N THR A 37 -0.34 -8.85 16.40
CA THR A 37 -0.92 -8.81 17.75
C THR A 37 -1.48 -7.43 18.08
N ALA A 38 -2.30 -7.36 19.14
CA ALA A 38 -2.83 -6.09 19.64
C ALA A 38 -1.70 -5.15 20.09
N GLU A 39 -0.63 -5.69 20.67
CA GLU A 39 0.54 -4.90 21.11
C GLU A 39 1.28 -4.31 19.90
N GLN A 40 1.48 -5.10 18.84
CA GLN A 40 2.15 -4.65 17.62
C GLN A 40 1.35 -3.54 16.94
N THR A 41 0.03 -3.70 16.80
CA THR A 41 -0.83 -2.67 16.20
C THR A 41 -0.91 -1.41 17.05
N ALA A 42 -1.00 -1.56 18.38
CA ALA A 42 -1.00 -0.41 19.29
C ALA A 42 0.32 0.37 19.23
N ALA A 43 1.47 -0.33 19.18
CA ALA A 43 2.78 0.30 19.03
C ALA A 43 2.89 1.07 17.71
N ALA A 44 2.47 0.47 16.59
CA ALA A 44 2.45 1.13 15.28
C ALA A 44 1.54 2.37 15.27
N CYS A 45 0.33 2.28 15.83
CA CYS A 45 -0.57 3.43 15.98
C CYS A 45 0.04 4.54 16.84
N ALA A 46 0.63 4.21 17.98
CA ALA A 46 1.26 5.18 18.87
C ALA A 46 2.43 5.87 18.17
N ARG A 47 3.26 5.10 17.44
CA ARG A 47 4.39 5.65 16.68
C ARG A 47 3.93 6.56 15.55
N ALA A 48 2.93 6.16 14.77
CA ALA A 48 2.37 7.01 13.71
C ALA A 48 1.87 8.36 14.25
N ARG A 49 1.15 8.33 15.39
CA ARG A 49 0.68 9.55 16.05
C ARG A 49 1.84 10.40 16.59
N ALA A 50 2.90 9.78 17.12
CA ALA A 50 4.10 10.49 17.58
C ALA A 50 4.83 11.19 16.42
N ILE A 51 4.92 10.55 15.24
CA ILE A 51 5.50 11.16 14.04
C ILE A 51 4.67 12.40 13.63
N VAL A 52 3.33 12.28 13.60
CA VAL A 52 2.44 13.43 13.31
C VAL A 52 2.63 14.56 14.33
N GLN A 53 2.76 14.21 15.61
CA GLN A 53 2.95 15.22 16.65
C GLN A 53 4.28 15.97 16.52
N ALA A 54 5.35 15.24 16.17
CA ALA A 54 6.69 15.82 15.98
C ALA A 54 6.85 16.54 14.63
N PHE A 55 5.97 16.26 13.66
CA PHE A 55 6.04 16.90 12.35
C PHE A 55 5.78 18.41 12.46
N GLU A 56 6.71 19.20 11.94
CA GLU A 56 6.55 20.64 11.76
C GLU A 56 6.31 20.94 10.28
N PRO A 57 5.13 21.52 9.94
CA PRO A 57 4.85 21.91 8.56
C PRO A 57 5.84 22.99 8.13
N ASP A 58 6.65 22.70 7.15
CA ASP A 58 7.43 23.71 6.44
C ASP A 58 6.57 24.39 5.36
N ASN A 59 7.09 25.45 4.74
CA ASN A 59 6.39 26.17 3.67
C ASN A 59 6.20 25.31 2.40
N THR A 60 6.71 24.09 2.38
CA THR A 60 6.62 23.11 1.30
C THR A 60 5.67 21.95 1.65
N ALA A 61 4.79 22.15 2.65
CA ALA A 61 3.87 21.11 3.09
C ALA A 61 3.01 20.61 1.92
N SER A 62 3.26 19.36 1.54
CA SER A 62 2.62 18.71 0.42
C SER A 62 1.19 18.31 0.76
N ARG A 63 0.25 18.67 -0.11
CA ARG A 63 -1.12 18.16 -0.08
C ARG A 63 -1.18 16.87 -0.89
N PHE A 64 -1.76 15.85 -0.33
CA PHE A 64 -2.06 14.64 -1.08
C PHE A 64 -3.53 14.65 -1.50
N SER A 65 -3.79 14.80 -2.81
CA SER A 65 -5.12 14.66 -3.38
C SER A 65 -5.25 13.30 -4.06
N THR A 66 -6.33 12.60 -3.75
CA THR A 66 -6.73 11.36 -4.44
C THR A 66 -7.80 11.64 -5.51
N ARG A 67 -8.33 12.87 -5.57
CA ARG A 67 -9.39 13.29 -6.50
C ARG A 67 -8.84 13.73 -7.84
N ASP A 68 -7.73 14.47 -7.80
CA ASP A 68 -7.08 14.94 -9.03
C ASP A 68 -5.90 14.04 -9.39
N ARG A 69 -6.18 13.04 -10.22
CA ARG A 69 -5.19 12.07 -10.72
C ARG A 69 -4.24 12.66 -11.75
N SER A 70 -4.54 13.87 -12.27
CA SER A 70 -3.67 14.61 -13.17
C SER A 70 -2.61 15.43 -12.41
N LEU A 71 -2.70 15.49 -11.08
CA LEU A 71 -1.76 16.24 -10.28
C LEU A 71 -0.34 15.77 -10.53
N VAL A 72 0.42 16.69 -11.05
CA VAL A 72 1.87 16.68 -11.02
C VAL A 72 2.28 16.43 -9.58
N ALA A 73 2.92 15.30 -9.29
CA ALA A 73 3.45 15.04 -7.98
C ALA A 73 4.36 16.21 -7.62
N ASP A 74 4.13 16.81 -6.48
CA ASP A 74 5.02 17.86 -6.04
C ASP A 74 6.43 17.30 -5.72
N ALA A 75 7.42 18.18 -5.65
CA ALA A 75 8.79 17.79 -5.39
C ALA A 75 8.93 17.04 -4.04
N ALA A 76 8.04 17.28 -3.08
CA ALA A 76 8.05 16.62 -1.79
C ALA A 76 7.64 15.14 -1.91
N LEU A 77 6.66 14.80 -2.76
CA LEU A 77 6.31 13.40 -3.04
C LEU A 77 7.45 12.71 -3.78
N LEU A 78 7.95 13.29 -4.86
CA LEU A 78 9.01 12.68 -5.69
C LEU A 78 10.31 12.44 -4.93
N SER A 79 10.64 13.29 -3.94
CA SER A 79 11.83 13.16 -3.09
C SER A 79 11.63 12.30 -1.84
N SER A 80 10.45 11.70 -1.65
CA SER A 80 10.12 11.00 -0.40
C SER A 80 10.42 9.51 -0.38
N ALA A 81 10.94 8.95 -1.48
CA ALA A 81 11.21 7.51 -1.61
C ALA A 81 12.09 6.94 -0.48
N GLU A 82 13.09 7.71 -0.02
CA GLU A 82 14.08 7.31 0.99
C GLU A 82 13.94 8.13 2.29
N THR A 83 12.75 8.63 2.58
CA THR A 83 12.49 9.45 3.78
C THR A 83 11.20 9.05 4.47
N VAL A 84 11.03 9.53 5.70
CA VAL A 84 9.75 9.50 6.42
C VAL A 84 9.18 10.91 6.43
N ARG A 85 8.06 11.11 5.72
CA ARG A 85 7.44 12.42 5.53
C ARG A 85 5.92 12.34 5.70
N CYS A 86 5.32 13.39 6.27
CA CYS A 86 3.88 13.54 6.40
C CYS A 86 3.31 14.28 5.18
N PHE A 87 2.12 13.87 4.74
CA PHE A 87 1.35 14.51 3.68
C PHE A 87 -0.03 14.88 4.21
N PHE A 88 -0.48 16.10 3.97
CA PHE A 88 -1.76 16.56 4.47
C PHE A 88 -2.94 15.93 3.74
N GLU A 89 -4.03 15.73 4.48
CA GLU A 89 -5.34 15.47 3.91
C GLU A 89 -5.85 16.76 3.19
N GLU A 90 -6.41 16.58 2.00
CA GLU A 90 -6.85 17.71 1.18
C GLU A 90 -7.87 18.60 1.92
N GLU A 91 -8.85 17.98 2.58
CA GLU A 91 -9.89 18.69 3.31
C GLU A 91 -9.40 19.28 4.65
N ALA A 92 -8.18 18.99 5.07
CA ALA A 92 -7.61 19.54 6.31
C ALA A 92 -7.09 20.97 6.17
N LEU A 93 -6.92 21.45 4.95
CA LEU A 93 -6.36 22.78 4.66
C LEU A 93 -7.40 23.66 3.99
N ASP A 94 -7.37 24.97 4.28
CA ASP A 94 -8.16 25.97 3.56
C ASP A 94 -7.48 26.38 2.24
N GLU A 95 -8.09 27.35 1.55
CA GLU A 95 -7.57 27.90 0.29
C GLU A 95 -6.23 28.62 0.45
N HIS A 96 -5.90 29.08 1.66
CA HIS A 96 -4.65 29.77 2.00
C HIS A 96 -3.59 28.80 2.56
N GLY A 97 -3.91 27.51 2.73
CA GLY A 97 -3.01 26.50 3.27
C GLY A 97 -2.98 26.43 4.80
N ALA A 98 -3.89 27.14 5.48
CA ALA A 98 -4.01 27.04 6.93
C ALA A 98 -4.84 25.82 7.36
N LEU A 99 -4.48 25.24 8.52
CA LEU A 99 -5.20 24.08 9.05
C LEU A 99 -6.64 24.43 9.47
N ARG A 100 -7.60 23.69 8.95
CA ARG A 100 -9.04 23.75 9.32
C ARG A 100 -9.40 22.81 10.44
N VAL A 101 -8.50 21.85 10.75
CA VAL A 101 -8.67 20.81 11.77
C VAL A 101 -7.43 20.77 12.66
N PRO A 102 -7.51 20.18 13.88
CA PRO A 102 -6.32 19.96 14.69
C PRO A 102 -5.23 19.21 13.93
N LYS A 103 -3.95 19.56 14.14
CA LYS A 103 -2.78 18.92 13.51
C LYS A 103 -2.84 17.39 13.55
N ALA A 104 -3.26 16.82 14.69
CA ALA A 104 -3.41 15.36 14.86
C ALA A 104 -4.39 14.71 13.89
N GLN A 105 -5.29 15.49 13.26
CA GLN A 105 -6.30 15.03 12.31
C GLN A 105 -6.06 15.56 10.90
N SER A 106 -4.92 16.19 10.64
CA SER A 106 -4.66 16.85 9.36
C SER A 106 -3.89 15.99 8.34
N ILE A 107 -3.35 14.84 8.76
CA ILE A 107 -2.48 14.02 7.92
C ILE A 107 -3.28 12.94 7.21
N ASN A 108 -3.05 12.80 5.90
CA ASN A 108 -3.54 11.74 5.04
C ASN A 108 -2.63 10.52 5.11
N LYS A 109 -1.31 10.73 5.01
CA LYS A 109 -0.33 9.63 5.05
C LYS A 109 1.02 10.04 5.60
N ILE A 110 1.75 9.05 6.08
CA ILE A 110 3.18 9.11 6.34
C ILE A 110 3.85 8.10 5.40
N GLY A 111 4.86 8.48 4.64
CA GLY A 111 5.56 7.63 3.69
C GLY A 111 6.98 8.14 3.43
N HIS A 112 7.86 7.38 2.79
CA HIS A 112 7.57 6.10 2.14
C HIS A 112 8.61 5.03 2.53
N ALA A 113 9.54 5.35 3.47
CA ALA A 113 10.62 4.47 3.93
C ALA A 113 10.52 4.14 5.43
N LEU A 114 9.30 4.04 5.98
CA LEU A 114 9.10 3.70 7.40
C LEU A 114 9.71 2.35 7.77
N HIS A 115 9.60 1.36 6.87
CA HIS A 115 10.14 0.01 7.06
C HIS A 115 11.66 -0.04 7.13
N ASP A 116 12.36 1.00 6.65
CA ASP A 116 13.82 1.10 6.68
C ASP A 116 14.33 2.03 7.79
N LEU A 117 13.58 3.10 8.10
CA LEU A 117 14.09 4.24 8.87
C LEU A 117 13.45 4.40 10.25
N ASP A 118 12.42 3.63 10.58
CA ASP A 118 11.72 3.72 11.86
C ASP A 118 11.70 2.38 12.57
N ASP A 119 12.31 2.29 13.73
CA ASP A 119 12.53 1.03 14.46
C ASP A 119 11.21 0.26 14.71
N VAL A 120 10.09 0.96 15.00
CA VAL A 120 8.80 0.32 15.24
C VAL A 120 8.24 -0.26 13.95
N PHE A 121 8.30 0.50 12.86
CA PHE A 121 7.81 0.04 11.56
C PHE A 121 8.77 -0.97 10.91
N MET A 122 10.07 -0.87 11.16
CA MET A 122 11.04 -1.89 10.77
C MET A 122 10.70 -3.24 11.42
N ALA A 123 10.54 -3.27 12.75
CA ALA A 123 10.14 -4.48 13.47
C ALA A 123 8.75 -5.01 13.07
N PHE A 124 7.85 -4.12 12.62
CA PHE A 124 6.52 -4.49 12.14
C PHE A 124 6.55 -5.11 10.72
N SER A 125 7.48 -4.65 9.88
CA SER A 125 7.54 -4.92 8.43
C SER A 125 8.38 -6.13 8.05
N HIS A 126 9.22 -6.61 8.95
CA HIS A 126 10.14 -7.71 8.70
C HIS A 126 9.87 -8.89 9.62
N GLY A 127 10.24 -10.07 9.18
CA GLY A 127 10.16 -11.28 9.97
C GLY A 127 9.84 -12.51 9.13
N PRO A 128 10.12 -13.72 9.71
CA PRO A 128 9.95 -14.97 9.00
C PRO A 128 8.53 -15.19 8.46
N GLU A 129 7.50 -14.80 9.20
CA GLU A 129 6.11 -14.95 8.79
C GLU A 129 5.78 -14.17 7.50
N LEU A 130 6.27 -12.93 7.38
CA LEU A 130 6.08 -12.14 6.17
C LEU A 130 6.90 -12.66 5.00
N ALA A 131 8.13 -13.12 5.26
CA ALA A 131 8.99 -13.70 4.24
C ALA A 131 8.41 -15.01 3.69
N GLU A 132 7.90 -15.90 4.55
CA GLU A 132 7.23 -17.14 4.17
C GLU A 132 5.94 -16.86 3.38
N LEU A 133 5.11 -15.94 3.85
CA LEU A 133 3.92 -15.51 3.13
C LEU A 133 4.29 -14.94 1.74
N GLY A 134 5.28 -14.07 1.67
CA GLY A 134 5.77 -13.52 0.40
C GLY A 134 6.21 -14.60 -0.57
N ALA A 135 6.95 -15.59 -0.09
CA ALA A 135 7.42 -16.72 -0.89
C ALA A 135 6.26 -17.59 -1.40
N ASP A 136 5.24 -17.87 -0.57
CA ASP A 136 4.04 -18.61 -0.96
C ASP A 136 3.24 -17.86 -2.04
N LEU A 137 3.26 -16.53 -2.01
CA LEU A 137 2.60 -15.66 -2.99
C LEU A 137 3.46 -15.41 -4.25
N GLY A 138 4.68 -15.95 -4.33
CA GLY A 138 5.54 -15.90 -5.50
C GLY A 138 6.65 -14.85 -5.43
N LEU A 139 6.80 -14.11 -4.34
CA LEU A 139 7.91 -13.17 -4.10
C LEU A 139 9.14 -13.94 -3.56
N LEU A 140 9.83 -14.68 -4.43
CA LEU A 140 10.96 -15.52 -4.00
C LEU A 140 12.21 -14.69 -3.64
N GLU A 141 12.34 -13.51 -4.24
CA GLU A 141 13.38 -12.50 -3.95
C GLU A 141 12.68 -11.18 -3.65
N ALA A 142 11.90 -11.16 -2.54
CA ALA A 142 11.08 -10.00 -2.20
C ALA A 142 11.91 -8.72 -2.09
N GLN A 143 11.42 -7.64 -2.70
CA GLN A 143 11.95 -6.29 -2.61
C GLN A 143 10.85 -5.34 -2.18
N VAL A 144 10.94 -4.79 -0.98
CA VAL A 144 9.99 -3.82 -0.43
C VAL A 144 10.41 -2.42 -0.89
N TRP A 145 9.60 -1.81 -1.73
CA TRP A 145 9.87 -0.50 -2.31
C TRP A 145 9.29 0.63 -1.47
N GLN A 146 8.11 0.42 -0.90
CA GLN A 146 7.36 1.46 -0.22
C GLN A 146 6.69 0.92 1.03
N SER A 147 6.67 1.76 2.06
CA SER A 147 5.77 1.63 3.19
C SER A 147 5.06 2.93 3.48
N GLN A 148 3.81 2.86 3.91
CA GLN A 148 3.07 4.05 4.31
C GLN A 148 2.02 3.76 5.37
N VAL A 149 1.86 4.69 6.32
CA VAL A 149 0.67 4.75 7.16
C VAL A 149 -0.36 5.61 6.45
N ILE A 150 -1.57 5.08 6.26
CA ILE A 150 -2.69 5.77 5.63
C ILE A 150 -3.73 6.08 6.69
N PHE A 151 -4.03 7.36 6.84
CA PHE A 151 -5.05 7.86 7.75
C PHE A 151 -6.35 8.12 6.98
N LYS A 152 -7.43 7.55 7.45
CA LYS A 152 -8.78 7.99 7.12
C LYS A 152 -9.28 8.78 8.32
N GLN A 153 -9.03 10.08 8.31
CA GLN A 153 -9.39 10.96 9.41
C GLN A 153 -10.91 11.02 9.60
N PRO A 154 -11.42 11.18 10.84
CA PRO A 154 -12.85 11.33 11.08
C PRO A 154 -13.44 12.48 10.24
N GLN A 155 -14.55 12.23 9.56
CA GLN A 155 -15.33 13.18 8.75
C GLN A 155 -14.67 13.68 7.47
N ILE A 156 -13.34 13.79 7.40
CA ILE A 156 -12.61 14.41 6.28
C ILE A 156 -11.74 13.42 5.51
N GLY A 157 -11.58 12.18 5.97
CA GLY A 157 -10.76 11.19 5.28
C GLY A 157 -11.18 10.99 3.83
N GLY A 158 -10.31 11.38 2.89
CA GLY A 158 -10.59 11.41 1.47
C GLY A 158 -10.84 10.03 0.86
N GLU A 159 -11.48 10.00 -0.29
CA GLU A 159 -11.65 8.79 -1.10
C GLU A 159 -10.29 8.33 -1.65
N VAL A 160 -10.07 7.02 -1.73
CA VAL A 160 -9.04 6.44 -2.59
C VAL A 160 -9.78 5.75 -3.74
N GLY A 161 -9.81 6.42 -4.91
CA GLY A 161 -10.54 5.94 -6.08
C GLY A 161 -10.03 4.59 -6.59
N TRP A 162 -10.82 3.92 -7.43
CA TRP A 162 -10.43 2.65 -8.03
C TRP A 162 -9.08 2.74 -8.72
N HIS A 163 -8.16 1.83 -8.39
CA HIS A 163 -6.83 1.74 -8.99
C HIS A 163 -6.25 0.33 -8.87
N LYS A 164 -5.09 0.16 -9.44
CA LYS A 164 -4.24 -1.02 -9.33
C LYS A 164 -2.86 -0.57 -8.90
N ASP A 165 -2.27 -1.17 -7.87
CA ASP A 165 -0.93 -0.77 -7.40
C ASP A 165 0.16 -0.99 -8.44
N ALA A 166 -0.03 -2.00 -9.31
CA ALA A 166 0.89 -2.22 -10.44
C ALA A 166 0.97 -1.04 -11.43
N SER A 167 0.03 -0.08 -11.36
CA SER A 167 0.12 1.17 -12.14
C SER A 167 1.20 2.11 -11.63
N LEU A 168 1.59 1.97 -10.36
CA LEU A 168 2.61 2.78 -9.67
C LEU A 168 3.95 2.06 -9.54
N PHE A 169 3.93 0.72 -9.53
CA PHE A 169 5.09 -0.15 -9.37
C PHE A 169 5.14 -1.17 -10.51
N VAL A 170 5.43 -0.67 -11.72
CA VAL A 170 5.43 -1.51 -12.92
C VAL A 170 6.63 -2.43 -12.90
N THR A 171 6.38 -3.72 -13.09
CA THR A 171 7.40 -4.75 -13.26
C THR A 171 7.09 -5.64 -14.46
N THR A 172 8.13 -6.26 -15.04
CA THR A 172 7.99 -7.25 -16.10
C THR A 172 8.69 -8.55 -15.73
N PRO A 173 7.95 -9.65 -15.50
CA PRO A 173 6.48 -9.75 -15.41
C PRO A 173 5.91 -8.98 -14.23
N HIS A 174 4.59 -8.72 -14.21
CA HIS A 174 3.93 -8.11 -13.06
C HIS A 174 4.10 -8.96 -11.81
N SER A 175 4.66 -8.38 -10.73
CA SER A 175 4.98 -9.08 -9.50
C SER A 175 4.59 -8.32 -8.24
N VAL A 176 3.98 -7.15 -8.37
CA VAL A 176 3.59 -6.33 -7.21
C VAL A 176 2.60 -7.07 -6.34
N THR A 177 2.90 -7.12 -5.06
CA THR A 177 2.03 -7.62 -4.00
C THR A 177 1.94 -6.56 -2.91
N THR A 178 0.73 -6.25 -2.50
CA THR A 178 0.45 -5.26 -1.45
C THR A 178 0.03 -5.97 -0.17
N PHE A 179 0.71 -5.61 0.92
CA PHE A 179 0.39 -6.04 2.28
C PHE A 179 -0.27 -4.87 2.99
N TRP A 180 -1.57 -4.97 3.25
CA TRP A 180 -2.36 -3.94 3.91
C TRP A 180 -2.77 -4.40 5.31
N PHE A 181 -2.21 -3.77 6.34
CA PHE A 181 -2.47 -4.09 7.74
C PHE A 181 -3.49 -3.11 8.32
N ALA A 182 -4.58 -3.62 8.85
CA ALA A 182 -5.51 -2.84 9.64
C ALA A 182 -4.88 -2.51 10.99
N LEU A 183 -4.49 -1.26 11.22
CA LEU A 183 -4.00 -0.81 12.52
C LEU A 183 -5.16 -0.45 13.46
N GLU A 184 -6.30 -0.09 12.91
CA GLU A 184 -7.59 0.12 13.57
C GLU A 184 -8.67 -0.66 12.83
N ASP A 185 -9.82 -0.89 13.46
CA ASP A 185 -10.95 -1.56 12.83
C ASP A 185 -11.38 -0.82 11.57
N ALA A 186 -11.47 -1.54 10.47
CA ALA A 186 -11.92 -1.03 9.19
C ALA A 186 -13.35 -1.50 8.90
N THR A 187 -14.25 -0.57 8.66
CA THR A 187 -15.67 -0.82 8.38
C THR A 187 -16.09 -0.06 7.11
N PRO A 188 -17.22 -0.40 6.48
CA PRO A 188 -17.73 0.37 5.36
C PRO A 188 -17.89 1.87 5.65
N ASP A 189 -18.26 2.23 6.91
CA ASP A 189 -18.53 3.61 7.31
C ASP A 189 -17.25 4.45 7.49
N ASN A 190 -16.11 3.81 7.85
CA ASN A 190 -14.85 4.52 8.06
C ASN A 190 -13.82 4.27 6.94
N GLY A 191 -14.23 3.66 5.83
CA GLY A 191 -13.40 3.48 4.64
C GLY A 191 -12.56 2.21 4.64
N CYS A 192 -13.16 1.04 4.86
CA CYS A 192 -12.53 -0.26 4.59
C CYS A 192 -12.15 -0.39 3.11
N LEU A 193 -11.32 -1.38 2.81
CA LEU A 193 -11.03 -1.74 1.43
C LEU A 193 -12.27 -2.33 0.74
N TRP A 194 -12.40 -2.04 -0.55
CA TRP A 194 -13.28 -2.71 -1.50
C TRP A 194 -12.41 -3.29 -2.61
N VAL A 195 -12.70 -4.50 -3.05
CA VAL A 195 -11.95 -5.18 -4.11
C VAL A 195 -12.89 -5.72 -5.17
N GLU A 196 -12.40 -5.89 -6.40
CA GLU A 196 -13.07 -6.68 -7.44
C GLU A 196 -12.46 -8.08 -7.47
N PRO A 197 -13.08 -9.11 -6.86
CA PRO A 197 -12.51 -10.46 -6.84
C PRO A 197 -12.29 -11.02 -8.25
N GLY A 198 -11.08 -11.55 -8.50
CA GLY A 198 -10.68 -12.04 -9.82
C GLY A 198 -10.33 -10.96 -10.85
N GLY A 199 -10.42 -9.66 -10.49
CA GLY A 199 -10.12 -8.54 -11.38
C GLY A 199 -8.64 -8.39 -11.76
N HIS A 200 -7.77 -9.23 -11.21
CA HIS A 200 -6.34 -9.31 -11.56
C HIS A 200 -6.04 -10.26 -12.74
N GLN A 201 -7.05 -10.94 -13.29
CA GLN A 201 -6.89 -11.97 -14.31
C GLN A 201 -7.62 -11.65 -15.62
N GLY A 202 -7.21 -12.35 -16.70
CA GLY A 202 -7.84 -12.27 -18.01
C GLY A 202 -7.87 -10.83 -18.56
N LEU A 203 -8.94 -10.49 -19.23
CA LEU A 203 -9.13 -9.14 -19.79
C LEU A 203 -9.24 -8.05 -18.70
N ARG A 204 -9.61 -8.41 -17.47
CA ARG A 204 -9.63 -7.48 -16.35
C ARG A 204 -8.26 -7.27 -15.71
N GLY A 205 -7.33 -8.22 -15.92
CA GLY A 205 -5.97 -8.18 -15.39
C GLY A 205 -5.02 -7.21 -16.09
N VAL A 206 -5.46 -6.52 -17.14
CA VAL A 206 -4.64 -5.52 -17.83
C VAL A 206 -4.49 -4.24 -17.00
N LEU A 207 -3.36 -3.55 -17.15
CA LEU A 207 -3.23 -2.19 -16.62
C LEU A 207 -4.12 -1.23 -17.42
N ARG A 208 -4.89 -0.41 -16.72
CA ARG A 208 -5.75 0.63 -17.31
C ARG A 208 -5.06 1.96 -17.39
N GLU A 209 -4.13 2.17 -16.51
CA GLU A 209 -3.32 3.38 -16.39
C GLU A 209 -1.92 3.02 -15.88
N GLN A 210 -0.95 3.85 -16.18
CA GLN A 210 0.41 3.78 -15.66
C GLN A 210 0.89 5.17 -15.28
N TYR A 211 1.52 5.27 -14.12
CA TYR A 211 2.20 6.48 -13.71
C TYR A 211 3.64 6.43 -14.20
N VAL A 212 4.02 7.43 -14.99
CA VAL A 212 5.34 7.53 -15.61
C VAL A 212 6.04 8.77 -15.07
N CYS A 213 7.18 8.57 -14.43
CA CYS A 213 8.02 9.63 -13.90
C CYS A 213 9.15 9.96 -14.90
N ASP A 214 9.27 11.23 -15.24
CA ASP A 214 10.48 11.78 -15.82
C ASP A 214 11.34 12.30 -14.67
N HIS A 215 12.31 11.51 -14.25
CA HIS A 215 13.18 11.84 -13.11
C HIS A 215 14.09 13.04 -13.40
N ALA A 216 14.45 13.29 -14.65
CA ALA A 216 15.27 14.43 -15.04
C ALA A 216 14.48 15.73 -15.00
N ALA A 217 13.22 15.69 -15.45
CA ALA A 217 12.31 16.83 -15.40
C ALA A 217 11.60 17.00 -14.05
N GLY A 218 11.64 16.00 -13.17
CA GLY A 218 10.92 15.99 -11.90
C GLY A 218 9.39 16.01 -12.08
N THR A 219 8.88 15.31 -13.10
CA THR A 219 7.46 15.29 -13.42
C THR A 219 6.89 13.87 -13.36
N LEU A 220 5.68 13.73 -12.85
CA LEU A 220 4.91 12.49 -12.85
C LEU A 220 3.63 12.71 -13.65
N ARG A 221 3.36 11.84 -14.59
CA ARG A 221 2.14 11.88 -15.39
C ARG A 221 1.43 10.53 -15.37
N MET A 222 0.12 10.54 -15.39
CA MET A 222 -0.69 9.36 -15.60
C MET A 222 -0.92 9.16 -17.10
N MET A 223 -0.64 7.96 -17.60
CA MET A 223 -0.94 7.53 -18.97
C MET A 223 -2.13 6.57 -18.92
N ALA A 224 -3.20 6.89 -19.63
CA ALA A 224 -4.28 5.94 -19.87
C ALA A 224 -3.81 4.89 -20.87
N LEU A 225 -3.98 3.61 -20.55
CA LEU A 225 -3.58 2.46 -21.35
C LEU A 225 -4.78 1.70 -21.90
N ASP A 226 -5.87 1.65 -21.13
CA ASP A 226 -7.08 0.91 -21.46
C ASP A 226 -8.32 1.69 -20.99
N SER A 227 -9.36 1.70 -21.81
CA SER A 227 -10.60 2.44 -21.53
C SER A 227 -11.69 1.62 -20.84
N THR A 228 -11.39 0.38 -20.46
CA THR A 228 -12.34 -0.46 -19.72
C THR A 228 -12.78 0.26 -18.43
N PRO A 229 -14.08 0.41 -18.17
CA PRO A 229 -14.54 1.08 -16.96
C PRO A 229 -14.06 0.38 -15.68
N TRP A 230 -13.77 1.17 -14.66
CA TRP A 230 -13.53 0.63 -13.31
C TRP A 230 -14.77 -0.08 -12.79
N PRO A 231 -14.62 -1.07 -11.87
CA PRO A 231 -15.75 -1.76 -11.27
C PRO A 231 -16.76 -0.77 -10.67
N ASP A 232 -18.03 -1.10 -10.81
CA ASP A 232 -19.05 -0.45 -9.99
C ASP A 232 -19.17 -1.14 -8.62
N THR A 233 -19.87 -0.50 -7.69
CA THR A 233 -20.06 -1.06 -6.34
C THR A 233 -20.93 -2.34 -6.35
N GLY A 234 -21.60 -2.68 -7.47
CA GLY A 234 -22.42 -3.89 -7.60
C GLY A 234 -21.61 -5.16 -7.77
N THR A 235 -20.37 -5.06 -8.29
CA THR A 235 -19.45 -6.21 -8.46
C THR A 235 -18.36 -6.26 -7.41
N ALA A 236 -18.12 -5.16 -6.70
CA ALA A 236 -17.10 -5.04 -5.67
C ALA A 236 -17.56 -5.63 -4.33
N VAL A 237 -16.60 -6.13 -3.57
CA VAL A 237 -16.83 -6.71 -2.25
C VAL A 237 -16.11 -5.85 -1.20
N PRO A 238 -16.81 -5.37 -0.15
CA PRO A 238 -16.16 -4.71 0.97
C PRO A 238 -15.42 -5.74 1.84
N LEU A 239 -14.28 -5.32 2.38
CA LEU A 239 -13.47 -6.11 3.30
C LEU A 239 -13.44 -5.44 4.68
N PRO A 240 -14.54 -5.52 5.47
CA PRO A 240 -14.51 -5.08 6.85
C PRO A 240 -13.66 -6.04 7.68
N VAL A 241 -12.69 -5.50 8.41
CA VAL A 241 -11.74 -6.31 9.19
C VAL A 241 -11.41 -5.65 10.52
N PRO A 242 -11.20 -6.43 11.59
CA PRO A 242 -10.69 -5.90 12.85
C PRO A 242 -9.21 -5.52 12.76
N ALA A 243 -8.77 -4.68 13.69
CA ALA A 243 -7.35 -4.37 13.89
C ALA A 243 -6.50 -5.65 14.04
N GLY A 244 -5.26 -5.63 13.54
CA GLY A 244 -4.36 -6.78 13.51
C GLY A 244 -4.55 -7.70 12.29
N THR A 245 -5.55 -7.46 11.45
CA THR A 245 -5.75 -8.22 10.21
C THR A 245 -4.79 -7.74 9.12
N LEU A 246 -4.19 -8.69 8.39
CA LEU A 246 -3.53 -8.44 7.12
C LEU A 246 -4.49 -8.78 5.99
N VAL A 247 -4.70 -7.82 5.10
CA VAL A 247 -5.26 -8.06 3.76
C VAL A 247 -4.09 -8.00 2.77
N VAL A 248 -3.77 -9.12 2.14
CA VAL A 248 -2.74 -9.16 1.10
C VAL A 248 -3.41 -9.33 -0.26
N PHE A 249 -2.96 -8.56 -1.26
CA PHE A 249 -3.59 -8.60 -2.59
C PHE A 249 -2.59 -8.36 -3.72
N HIS A 250 -2.94 -8.92 -4.87
CA HIS A 250 -2.16 -8.84 -6.10
C HIS A 250 -2.19 -7.41 -6.67
N GLY A 251 -1.06 -6.88 -7.13
CA GLY A 251 -0.95 -5.51 -7.62
C GLY A 251 -1.86 -5.18 -8.82
N LEU A 252 -2.31 -6.17 -9.57
CA LEU A 252 -3.32 -5.99 -10.64
C LEU A 252 -4.77 -6.09 -10.13
N LEU A 253 -5.01 -6.33 -8.84
CA LEU A 253 -6.38 -6.38 -8.31
C LEU A 253 -6.95 -4.96 -8.20
N PRO A 254 -8.07 -4.66 -8.88
CA PRO A 254 -8.76 -3.38 -8.67
C PRO A 254 -9.24 -3.27 -7.24
N HIS A 255 -8.91 -2.16 -6.61
CA HIS A 255 -9.36 -1.88 -5.25
C HIS A 255 -9.65 -0.40 -5.03
N TYR A 256 -10.39 -0.14 -3.96
CA TYR A 256 -10.99 1.16 -3.66
C TYR A 256 -11.17 1.32 -2.15
N SER A 257 -11.27 2.54 -1.68
CA SER A 257 -11.63 2.85 -0.30
C SER A 257 -12.48 4.10 -0.23
N ALA A 258 -13.72 3.98 0.26
CA ALA A 258 -14.67 5.09 0.38
C ALA A 258 -14.15 6.20 1.32
N PRO A 259 -14.67 7.43 1.20
CA PRO A 259 -14.38 8.49 2.17
C PRO A 259 -14.81 8.07 3.57
N ASN A 260 -14.05 8.49 4.58
CA ASN A 260 -14.48 8.34 5.97
C ASN A 260 -15.39 9.51 6.38
N ARG A 261 -16.67 9.21 6.56
CA ARG A 261 -17.66 10.18 7.06
C ARG A 261 -18.13 9.85 8.48
N SER A 262 -17.49 8.86 9.12
CA SER A 262 -17.78 8.45 10.50
C SER A 262 -17.04 9.34 11.51
N ALA A 263 -17.37 9.19 12.78
CA ALA A 263 -16.68 9.83 13.89
C ALA A 263 -15.40 9.09 14.34
N LYS A 264 -15.10 7.92 13.73
CA LYS A 264 -13.94 7.09 14.07
C LYS A 264 -12.88 7.20 12.98
N SER A 265 -11.61 7.26 13.37
CA SER A 265 -10.49 7.12 12.44
C SER A 265 -10.37 5.70 11.90
N ARG A 266 -9.62 5.54 10.82
CA ARG A 266 -9.16 4.26 10.33
C ARG A 266 -7.70 4.39 9.86
N LEU A 267 -6.80 3.84 10.66
CA LEU A 267 -5.38 3.75 10.32
C LEU A 267 -5.10 2.40 9.67
N ALA A 268 -4.33 2.42 8.60
CA ALA A 268 -3.76 1.24 7.98
C ALA A 268 -2.28 1.46 7.70
N TYR A 269 -1.52 0.38 7.70
CA TYR A 269 -0.13 0.37 7.26
C TYR A 269 -0.03 -0.49 6.02
N THR A 270 0.72 -0.04 5.01
CA THR A 270 0.90 -0.79 3.76
C THR A 270 2.37 -0.98 3.43
N LEU A 271 2.69 -2.16 2.87
CA LEU A 271 3.95 -2.45 2.19
C LEU A 271 3.64 -2.79 0.74
N HIS A 272 4.45 -2.28 -0.19
CA HIS A 272 4.42 -2.67 -1.59
C HIS A 272 5.73 -3.37 -1.91
N ALA A 273 5.63 -4.66 -2.24
CA ALA A 273 6.78 -5.49 -2.57
C ALA A 273 6.68 -6.04 -4.00
N THR A 274 7.83 -6.25 -4.62
CA THR A 274 7.97 -6.91 -5.92
C THR A 274 8.91 -8.10 -5.80
N ASP A 275 8.89 -9.00 -6.79
CA ASP A 275 9.91 -10.04 -6.92
C ASP A 275 11.14 -9.44 -7.61
N GLY A 276 12.31 -9.53 -6.99
CA GLY A 276 13.58 -9.02 -7.53
C GLY A 276 14.05 -9.71 -8.81
N ARG A 277 13.42 -10.83 -9.20
CA ARG A 277 13.65 -11.50 -10.49
C ARG A 277 12.91 -10.81 -11.65
N ALA A 278 11.92 -9.96 -11.35
CA ALA A 278 11.23 -9.14 -12.33
C ALA A 278 12.01 -7.84 -12.59
N VAL A 279 11.92 -7.34 -13.81
CA VAL A 279 12.52 -6.03 -14.15
C VAL A 279 11.62 -4.93 -13.60
N TYR A 280 12.12 -4.14 -12.68
CA TYR A 280 11.45 -2.95 -12.15
C TYR A 280 11.65 -1.79 -13.13
N ALA A 281 10.54 -1.15 -13.55
CA ALA A 281 10.61 -0.12 -14.59
C ALA A 281 11.34 1.14 -14.10
N ALA A 282 12.22 1.69 -14.93
CA ALA A 282 12.98 2.90 -14.63
C ALA A 282 12.08 4.14 -14.50
N GLU A 283 10.91 4.10 -15.15
CA GLU A 283 9.90 5.17 -15.13
C GLU A 283 8.99 5.13 -13.90
N ASN A 284 9.11 4.12 -13.03
CA ASN A 284 8.39 4.13 -11.77
C ASN A 284 8.82 5.37 -10.96
N TRP A 285 7.84 6.04 -10.35
CA TRP A 285 8.12 7.28 -9.60
C TRP A 285 9.03 7.03 -8.40
N LEU A 286 8.83 5.90 -7.71
CA LEU A 286 9.62 5.50 -6.56
C LEU A 286 10.82 4.70 -7.04
N GLN A 287 11.98 5.32 -6.98
CA GLN A 287 13.27 4.68 -7.19
C GLN A 287 14.05 4.67 -5.88
N ARG A 288 14.97 3.74 -5.74
CA ARG A 288 15.91 3.65 -4.64
C ARG A 288 17.32 3.89 -5.15
N SER A 289 18.12 4.66 -4.40
CA SER A 289 19.54 4.85 -4.72
C SER A 289 20.36 3.59 -4.46
N ALA A 290 21.52 3.50 -5.06
CA ALA A 290 22.45 2.39 -4.81
C ALA A 290 22.88 2.27 -3.34
N GLY A 291 22.88 3.39 -2.58
CA GLY A 291 23.18 3.41 -1.16
C GLY A 291 21.98 3.05 -0.26
N PHE A 292 20.78 2.94 -0.82
CA PHE A 292 19.54 2.65 -0.11
C PHE A 292 18.63 1.71 -0.91
N PRO A 293 19.10 0.48 -1.22
CA PRO A 293 18.34 -0.46 -2.07
C PRO A 293 17.07 -0.94 -1.38
N ALA A 294 16.10 -1.40 -2.16
CA ALA A 294 14.91 -2.06 -1.63
C ALA A 294 15.30 -3.34 -0.87
N GLY A 295 14.86 -3.42 0.38
CA GLY A 295 15.13 -4.55 1.28
C GLY A 295 14.16 -5.71 1.10
N GLY A 296 14.46 -6.87 1.73
CA GLY A 296 13.57 -8.03 1.76
C GLY A 296 12.45 -7.92 2.81
N LEU A 297 11.67 -9.00 2.95
CA LEU A 297 10.64 -9.14 4.00
C LEU A 297 11.17 -9.86 5.27
N SER A 298 12.41 -10.34 5.22
CA SER A 298 13.05 -11.07 6.34
C SER A 298 13.87 -10.18 7.24
#